data_f8e5f846a81765bd7656b6ff57e2394f
#
_entry.id   f8e5f846a81765bd7656b6ff57e2394f
#
_cell.length_a   1.000
_cell.length_b   1.000
_cell.length_c   1.000
_cell.angle_alpha   90.00
_cell.angle_beta   90.00
_cell.angle_gamma   90.00
#
_symmetry.space_group_name_H-M   'P 1'
#
loop_
_entity.id
_entity.type
_entity.pdbx_description
1 polymer ?
#
loop_
_entity_poly.entity_id
_entity_poly.type
_entity_poly.pdbx_seq_one_letter_code
_entity_poly.pdbx_strand_id
1 'polypeptide(L)'
;MKTISWINIPIIILLLFSACKPDGGASIPTFTVTRTDFEDYLIIEGQVEPLQTTTVSCPSGLQGTIVFLVDDGARVSEGELICVIEDKNIETTYEQFQLDLENAEANLNKTRANLELQYSMLEADVLNNEAQTQIANLDSLQMQYSSPNVRRISELQLEQSAITRRKLEQKLNALRFIQQSEIRKQEFNIKRRQDNLNNILKQMEMLKIYAPKSGLARRVVHQITDNKIIEGDPIWEGMPIVTIPDTDSIKVLIYAHEADYKRIQTNDSVSYDFDAMPGNWGHGRISRKAPMGLPLRRDSRIKIFEIEATVDSIHEIPAPGLSTKCRINLQQVRDTVVIPQIAVFNSDSIKVVYVRSGKHFEMREIIQGISSAKITVVRAGLQPGEVITLSKPPANRIKTSTFLPDSLRRLQPVETIDSISISMNNNQTEIQ
;
A
#
# COMPACT_ATOMS: atom_id res chain seq x y z
N MET A 1 21.45 -85.60 -50.24
CA MET A 1 22.48 -86.15 -51.16
C MET A 1 23.51 -85.08 -51.45
N LYS A 2 24.77 -85.49 -51.24
CA LYS A 2 26.03 -84.83 -51.68
C LYS A 2 26.41 -83.57 -50.94
N THR A 3 27.22 -83.55 -49.84
CA THR A 3 28.65 -83.95 -49.69
C THR A 3 29.61 -83.11 -50.53
N ILE A 4 30.68 -82.70 -49.82
CA ILE A 4 32.02 -82.35 -50.32
C ILE A 4 32.25 -80.86 -50.37
N SER A 5 33.34 -80.26 -49.86
CA SER A 5 34.59 -80.79 -49.30
C SER A 5 35.37 -79.60 -48.70
N TRP A 6 36.04 -79.85 -47.62
CA TRP A 6 37.22 -79.18 -47.08
C TRP A 6 38.23 -78.74 -48.14
N ILE A 7 38.94 -77.59 -47.85
CA ILE A 7 40.40 -77.55 -47.82
C ILE A 7 40.89 -76.13 -47.63
N ASN A 8 41.56 -75.87 -46.50
CA ASN A 8 42.73 -75.03 -46.26
C ASN A 8 42.89 -73.68 -46.98
N ILE A 9 42.93 -72.65 -46.19
CA ILE A 9 44.06 -71.66 -46.19
C ILE A 9 44.11 -70.96 -44.80
N PRO A 10 44.92 -71.45 -43.84
CA PRO A 10 45.39 -70.65 -42.73
C PRO A 10 46.77 -70.09 -43.11
N ILE A 11 47.01 -68.88 -43.45
CA ILE A 11 48.40 -68.23 -43.48
C ILE A 11 48.35 -66.82 -44.05
N ILE A 12 47.31 -66.03 -44.10
CA ILE A 12 47.39 -64.60 -44.46
C ILE A 12 46.61 -63.68 -43.47
N ILE A 13 46.47 -64.04 -42.23
CA ILE A 13 45.88 -63.14 -41.19
C ILE A 13 46.94 -62.77 -40.11
N LEU A 14 48.20 -62.67 -40.44
CA LEU A 14 49.22 -62.36 -39.45
C LEU A 14 50.08 -61.12 -39.79
N LEU A 15 49.61 -60.15 -40.55
CA LEU A 15 50.41 -58.94 -40.82
C LEU A 15 49.64 -57.64 -40.92
N LEU A 16 48.55 -57.46 -40.20
CA LEU A 16 47.93 -56.11 -40.09
C LEU A 16 47.60 -55.75 -38.65
N PHE A 17 48.43 -56.21 -37.68
CA PHE A 17 48.54 -55.54 -36.37
C PHE A 17 49.61 -54.46 -36.44
N SER A 18 49.53 -53.54 -37.40
CA SER A 18 50.29 -52.31 -37.36
C SER A 18 49.56 -51.33 -36.43
N ALA A 19 49.95 -51.38 -35.20
CA ALA A 19 50.19 -50.25 -34.27
C ALA A 19 49.40 -48.98 -34.59
N CYS A 20 48.14 -48.89 -34.28
CA CYS A 20 47.61 -47.68 -33.67
C CYS A 20 48.11 -47.63 -32.21
N LYS A 21 49.23 -47.00 -31.96
CA LYS A 21 49.51 -46.46 -30.62
C LYS A 21 48.40 -45.50 -30.30
N PRO A 22 47.56 -45.73 -29.31
CA PRO A 22 46.77 -44.66 -28.77
C PRO A 22 47.80 -43.69 -28.18
N ASP A 23 47.96 -42.52 -28.83
CA ASP A 23 48.52 -41.35 -28.11
C ASP A 23 47.62 -41.13 -26.91
N GLY A 24 48.00 -41.74 -25.81
CA GLY A 24 47.31 -41.65 -24.51
C GLY A 24 47.53 -40.29 -23.86
N GLY A 25 47.39 -39.27 -24.64
CA GLY A 25 47.25 -37.90 -24.11
C GLY A 25 45.78 -37.56 -24.06
N ALA A 26 45.13 -37.72 -22.89
CA ALA A 26 43.83 -37.14 -22.68
C ALA A 26 43.79 -35.73 -23.30
N SER A 27 42.94 -35.53 -24.30
CA SER A 27 42.83 -34.25 -24.98
C SER A 27 42.32 -33.25 -23.94
N ILE A 28 43.21 -32.35 -23.51
CA ILE A 28 42.86 -31.31 -22.56
C ILE A 28 41.82 -30.39 -23.25
N PRO A 29 40.64 -30.23 -22.69
CA PRO A 29 39.63 -29.35 -23.28
C PRO A 29 40.15 -27.94 -23.32
N THR A 30 39.99 -27.30 -24.48
CA THR A 30 40.49 -25.95 -24.73
C THR A 30 39.37 -25.00 -25.12
N PHE A 31 39.61 -23.74 -24.89
CA PHE A 31 38.69 -22.66 -25.29
C PHE A 31 39.49 -21.57 -26.02
N THR A 32 38.98 -21.08 -27.14
CA THR A 32 39.59 -19.98 -27.86
C THR A 32 39.09 -18.67 -27.32
N VAL A 33 39.98 -17.81 -26.88
CA VAL A 33 39.70 -16.49 -26.35
C VAL A 33 39.09 -15.61 -27.40
N THR A 34 37.90 -15.11 -27.15
CA THR A 34 37.18 -14.22 -28.07
C THR A 34 36.83 -12.89 -27.38
N ARG A 35 36.67 -11.84 -28.16
CA ARG A 35 36.02 -10.63 -27.71
C ARG A 35 34.53 -10.76 -27.93
N THR A 36 33.77 -10.47 -26.89
CA THR A 36 32.32 -10.50 -26.93
C THR A 36 31.77 -9.59 -25.83
N ASP A 37 30.49 -9.31 -25.91
CA ASP A 37 29.81 -8.58 -24.84
C ASP A 37 29.66 -9.48 -23.63
N PHE A 38 29.98 -8.96 -22.48
CA PHE A 38 29.75 -9.61 -21.20
C PHE A 38 28.48 -9.05 -20.59
N GLU A 39 27.56 -9.93 -20.23
CA GLU A 39 26.33 -9.59 -19.53
C GLU A 39 26.24 -10.45 -18.26
N ASP A 40 26.16 -9.79 -17.12
CA ASP A 40 25.82 -10.42 -15.86
C ASP A 40 24.37 -10.12 -15.53
N TYR A 41 23.54 -11.15 -15.43
CA TYR A 41 22.13 -11.01 -15.16
C TYR A 41 21.64 -12.07 -14.17
N LEU A 42 20.58 -11.73 -13.46
CA LEU A 42 19.83 -12.66 -12.60
C LEU A 42 18.45 -12.91 -13.21
N ILE A 43 17.99 -14.16 -13.12
CA ILE A 43 16.61 -14.51 -13.43
C ILE A 43 15.93 -14.87 -12.12
N ILE A 44 14.92 -14.08 -11.75
CA ILE A 44 14.16 -14.25 -10.50
C ILE A 44 12.68 -14.20 -10.85
N GLU A 45 11.88 -14.99 -10.15
CA GLU A 45 10.43 -14.95 -10.28
C GLU A 45 9.87 -13.70 -9.60
N GLY A 46 8.90 -13.09 -10.26
CA GLY A 46 8.14 -11.95 -9.75
C GLY A 46 6.65 -12.16 -9.96
N GLN A 47 5.87 -11.30 -9.35
CA GLN A 47 4.42 -11.26 -9.47
C GLN A 47 3.97 -9.87 -9.91
N VAL A 48 3.02 -9.83 -10.84
CA VAL A 48 2.38 -8.59 -11.25
C VAL A 48 1.44 -8.13 -10.17
N GLU A 49 1.61 -6.91 -9.71
CA GLU A 49 0.72 -6.25 -8.76
C GLU A 49 0.19 -4.95 -9.32
N PRO A 50 -1.00 -4.51 -8.90
CA PRO A 50 -1.47 -3.18 -9.23
C PRO A 50 -0.57 -2.14 -8.56
N LEU A 51 -0.30 -1.04 -9.25
CA LEU A 51 0.48 0.06 -8.67
C LEU A 51 -0.21 0.65 -7.45
N GLN A 52 -1.54 0.76 -7.50
CA GLN A 52 -2.39 1.25 -6.42
C GLN A 52 -3.62 0.36 -6.26
N THR A 53 -4.01 0.16 -5.01
CA THR A 53 -5.25 -0.54 -4.66
C THR A 53 -6.05 0.36 -3.73
N THR A 54 -7.28 0.66 -4.11
CA THR A 54 -8.19 1.41 -3.26
C THR A 54 -8.96 0.43 -2.40
N THR A 55 -8.84 0.55 -1.09
CA THR A 55 -9.61 -0.27 -0.14
C THR A 55 -10.84 0.50 0.29
N VAL A 56 -11.99 -0.13 0.13
CA VAL A 56 -13.29 0.35 0.61
C VAL A 56 -13.57 -0.34 1.93
N SER A 57 -13.67 0.46 3.00
CA SER A 57 -13.89 -0.04 4.36
C SER A 57 -15.20 0.48 4.92
N CYS A 58 -15.71 -0.17 5.97
CA CYS A 58 -16.85 0.31 6.73
C CYS A 58 -16.55 1.71 7.29
N PRO A 59 -17.43 2.71 7.06
CA PRO A 59 -17.25 4.06 7.57
C PRO A 59 -17.18 4.12 9.10
N SER A 60 -16.55 5.19 9.62
CA SER A 60 -16.44 5.41 11.06
C SER A 60 -17.80 5.62 11.72
N GLY A 61 -17.96 5.02 12.89
CA GLY A 61 -19.20 5.11 13.67
C GLY A 61 -20.32 4.19 13.19
N LEU A 62 -20.07 3.31 12.23
CA LEU A 62 -21.03 2.34 11.73
C LEU A 62 -20.65 0.91 12.11
N GLN A 63 -21.67 0.13 12.39
CA GLN A 63 -21.62 -1.32 12.58
C GLN A 63 -22.93 -1.93 12.10
N GLY A 64 -22.91 -3.21 11.76
CA GLY A 64 -24.16 -3.84 11.33
C GLY A 64 -23.92 -5.14 10.58
N THR A 65 -24.87 -5.48 9.72
CA THR A 65 -24.83 -6.68 8.89
C THR A 65 -24.90 -6.28 7.42
N ILE A 66 -24.12 -6.94 6.60
CA ILE A 66 -24.14 -6.72 5.14
C ILE A 66 -25.44 -7.30 4.56
N VAL A 67 -26.24 -6.46 3.93
CA VAL A 67 -27.46 -6.89 3.23
C VAL A 67 -27.24 -7.07 1.74
N PHE A 68 -26.37 -6.25 1.17
CA PHE A 68 -25.98 -6.32 -0.23
C PHE A 68 -24.48 -6.15 -0.36
N LEU A 69 -23.87 -6.96 -1.20
CA LEU A 69 -22.43 -6.87 -1.53
C LEU A 69 -22.22 -7.21 -3.00
N VAL A 70 -21.54 -6.32 -3.72
CA VAL A 70 -21.18 -6.54 -5.12
C VAL A 70 -20.45 -7.86 -5.31
N ASP A 71 -20.64 -8.54 -6.43
CA ASP A 71 -20.00 -9.81 -6.72
C ASP A 71 -18.47 -9.69 -6.83
N ASP A 72 -17.79 -10.72 -6.35
CA ASP A 72 -16.34 -10.79 -6.44
C ASP A 72 -15.87 -10.88 -7.88
N GLY A 73 -15.04 -9.94 -8.31
CA GLY A 73 -14.59 -9.81 -9.69
C GLY A 73 -15.55 -9.04 -10.62
N ALA A 74 -16.62 -8.45 -10.10
CA ALA A 74 -17.49 -7.58 -10.89
C ALA A 74 -16.78 -6.27 -11.25
N ARG A 75 -17.06 -5.74 -12.44
CA ARG A 75 -16.60 -4.42 -12.84
C ARG A 75 -17.57 -3.37 -12.31
N VAL A 76 -17.06 -2.43 -11.56
CA VAL A 76 -17.82 -1.32 -10.97
C VAL A 76 -17.38 0.01 -11.57
N SER A 77 -18.34 0.94 -11.70
CA SER A 77 -18.09 2.32 -12.10
C SER A 77 -17.98 3.23 -10.87
N GLU A 78 -17.31 4.36 -11.01
CA GLU A 78 -17.28 5.37 -9.95
C GLU A 78 -18.71 5.81 -9.56
N GLY A 79 -19.00 5.82 -8.26
CA GLY A 79 -20.33 6.13 -7.73
C GLY A 79 -21.34 4.97 -7.77
N GLU A 80 -20.95 3.79 -8.25
CA GLU A 80 -21.80 2.60 -8.22
C GLU A 80 -21.87 2.01 -6.81
N LEU A 81 -23.05 1.45 -6.45
CA LEU A 81 -23.28 0.87 -5.14
C LEU A 81 -22.50 -0.44 -4.98
N ILE A 82 -21.64 -0.49 -3.96
CA ILE A 82 -20.82 -1.67 -3.64
C ILE A 82 -21.41 -2.49 -2.51
N CYS A 83 -21.84 -1.82 -1.45
CA CYS A 83 -22.30 -2.48 -0.24
C CYS A 83 -23.43 -1.71 0.41
N VAL A 84 -24.39 -2.44 0.99
CA VAL A 84 -25.44 -1.91 1.87
C VAL A 84 -25.33 -2.60 3.21
N ILE A 85 -25.30 -1.80 4.25
CA ILE A 85 -25.25 -2.24 5.65
C ILE A 85 -26.61 -2.00 6.27
N GLU A 86 -27.11 -2.93 7.04
CA GLU A 86 -28.27 -2.77 7.92
C GLU A 86 -27.78 -2.57 9.36
N ASP A 87 -28.16 -1.45 9.96
CA ASP A 87 -27.95 -1.19 11.40
C ASP A 87 -29.29 -0.82 12.05
N LYS A 88 -29.85 -1.78 12.78
CA LYS A 88 -31.14 -1.60 13.47
C LYS A 88 -31.09 -0.50 14.53
N ASN A 89 -29.91 -0.22 15.10
CA ASN A 89 -29.80 0.83 16.10
C ASN A 89 -29.93 2.22 15.45
N ILE A 90 -29.41 2.39 14.24
CA ILE A 90 -29.55 3.64 13.49
C ILE A 90 -31.02 3.89 13.11
N GLU A 91 -31.74 2.86 12.66
CA GLU A 91 -33.16 2.97 12.34
C GLU A 91 -33.99 3.37 13.56
N THR A 92 -33.85 2.65 14.67
CA THR A 92 -34.57 2.98 15.90
C THR A 92 -34.20 4.37 16.45
N THR A 93 -32.93 4.78 16.33
CA THR A 93 -32.49 6.11 16.74
C THR A 93 -33.07 7.21 15.85
N TYR A 94 -33.18 6.97 14.54
CA TYR A 94 -33.83 7.88 13.61
C TYR A 94 -35.30 8.10 13.97
N GLU A 95 -36.09 7.01 14.18
CA GLU A 95 -37.48 7.11 14.61
C GLU A 95 -37.61 7.89 15.92
N GLN A 96 -36.75 7.63 16.89
CA GLN A 96 -36.74 8.34 18.17
C GLN A 96 -36.46 9.85 17.98
N PHE A 97 -35.48 10.22 17.18
CA PHE A 97 -35.15 11.64 16.94
C PHE A 97 -36.25 12.36 16.16
N GLN A 98 -36.94 11.66 15.26
CA GLN A 98 -38.11 12.21 14.56
C GLN A 98 -39.23 12.51 15.55
N LEU A 99 -39.55 11.58 16.44
CA LEU A 99 -40.57 11.79 17.51
C LEU A 99 -40.15 12.90 18.47
N ASP A 100 -38.87 12.98 18.82
CA ASP A 100 -38.36 14.02 19.69
C ASP A 100 -38.50 15.42 19.07
N LEU A 101 -38.29 15.55 17.75
CA LEU A 101 -38.49 16.78 17.01
C LEU A 101 -39.93 17.18 17.02
N GLU A 102 -40.86 16.27 16.66
CA GLU A 102 -42.29 16.50 16.64
C GLU A 102 -42.81 16.93 18.03
N ASN A 103 -42.36 16.28 19.08
CA ASN A 103 -42.68 16.65 20.47
C ASN A 103 -42.15 18.04 20.84
N ALA A 104 -40.96 18.41 20.39
CA ALA A 104 -40.41 19.73 20.63
C ALA A 104 -41.20 20.84 19.90
N GLU A 105 -41.63 20.61 18.66
CA GLU A 105 -42.48 21.51 17.89
C GLU A 105 -43.88 21.67 18.53
N ALA A 106 -44.48 20.56 18.96
CA ALA A 106 -45.74 20.59 19.68
C ALA A 106 -45.65 21.36 21.00
N ASN A 107 -44.55 21.23 21.73
CA ASN A 107 -44.29 21.99 22.96
C ASN A 107 -44.10 23.49 22.68
N LEU A 108 -43.44 23.88 21.59
CA LEU A 108 -43.32 25.29 21.18
C LEU A 108 -44.73 25.86 20.91
N ASN A 109 -45.54 25.14 20.14
CA ASN A 109 -46.90 25.60 19.82
C ASN A 109 -47.79 25.74 21.08
N LYS A 110 -47.70 24.79 22.01
CA LYS A 110 -48.38 24.84 23.31
C LYS A 110 -47.87 26.05 24.15
N THR A 111 -46.57 26.27 24.17
CA THR A 111 -45.98 27.42 24.89
C THR A 111 -46.42 28.74 24.28
N ARG A 112 -46.43 28.88 22.95
CA ARG A 112 -46.95 30.07 22.26
C ARG A 112 -48.39 30.36 22.61
N ALA A 113 -49.24 29.34 22.52
CA ALA A 113 -50.67 29.49 22.84
C ALA A 113 -50.91 29.91 24.30
N ASN A 114 -50.17 29.30 25.27
CA ASN A 114 -50.28 29.70 26.69
C ASN A 114 -49.79 31.13 26.94
N LEU A 115 -48.69 31.53 26.33
CA LEU A 115 -48.15 32.89 26.48
C LEU A 115 -49.08 33.93 25.84
N GLU A 116 -49.66 33.61 24.70
CA GLU A 116 -50.66 34.49 24.01
C GLU A 116 -51.91 34.66 24.87
N LEU A 117 -52.40 33.55 25.48
CA LEU A 117 -53.51 33.62 26.41
C LEU A 117 -53.21 34.53 27.61
N GLN A 118 -52.03 34.34 28.22
CA GLN A 118 -51.60 35.18 29.36
C GLN A 118 -51.47 36.66 28.97
N TYR A 119 -50.93 36.95 27.76
CA TYR A 119 -50.84 38.29 27.24
C TYR A 119 -52.20 38.92 27.05
N SER A 120 -53.15 38.21 26.42
CA SER A 120 -54.52 38.71 26.16
C SER A 120 -55.28 38.96 27.48
N MET A 121 -55.12 38.09 28.47
CA MET A 121 -55.73 38.27 29.82
C MET A 121 -55.16 39.55 30.50
N LEU A 122 -53.86 39.75 30.45
CA LEU A 122 -53.24 40.91 31.07
C LEU A 122 -53.57 42.20 30.36
N GLU A 123 -53.68 42.16 29.01
CA GLU A 123 -54.15 43.29 28.19
C GLU A 123 -55.59 43.70 28.52
N ALA A 124 -56.48 42.69 28.72
CA ALA A 124 -57.83 42.93 29.14
C ALA A 124 -57.88 43.55 30.57
N ASP A 125 -56.98 43.14 31.48
CA ASP A 125 -56.86 43.75 32.82
C ASP A 125 -56.42 45.20 32.76
N VAL A 126 -55.47 45.55 31.83
CA VAL A 126 -55.04 46.93 31.59
C VAL A 126 -56.23 47.79 31.12
N LEU A 127 -56.96 47.31 30.12
CA LEU A 127 -58.13 48.04 29.57
C LEU A 127 -59.23 48.20 30.61
N ASN A 128 -59.51 47.18 31.40
CA ASN A 128 -60.50 47.26 32.51
C ASN A 128 -60.06 48.30 33.55
N ASN A 129 -58.77 48.27 33.95
CA ASN A 129 -58.26 49.29 34.90
C ASN A 129 -58.30 50.69 34.31
N GLU A 130 -58.08 50.88 33.02
CA GLU A 130 -58.18 52.16 32.36
C GLU A 130 -59.60 52.71 32.41
N ALA A 131 -60.60 51.84 32.12
CA ALA A 131 -62.01 52.20 32.25
C ALA A 131 -62.37 52.55 33.68
N GLN A 132 -61.91 51.79 34.67
CA GLN A 132 -62.10 52.14 36.10
C GLN A 132 -61.46 53.48 36.50
N THR A 133 -60.29 53.76 35.93
CA THR A 133 -59.61 55.06 36.17
C THR A 133 -60.41 56.25 35.57
N GLN A 134 -60.97 56.03 34.38
CA GLN A 134 -61.83 57.06 33.79
C GLN A 134 -63.10 57.31 34.62
N ILE A 135 -63.74 56.24 35.14
CA ILE A 135 -64.88 56.37 36.06
C ILE A 135 -64.46 57.15 37.30
N ALA A 136 -63.34 56.74 37.95
CA ALA A 136 -62.82 57.40 39.14
C ALA A 136 -62.50 58.89 38.92
N ASN A 137 -62.01 59.24 37.72
CA ASN A 137 -61.81 60.63 37.33
C ASN A 137 -63.13 61.44 37.27
N LEU A 138 -64.13 60.85 36.62
CA LEU A 138 -65.49 61.46 36.55
C LEU A 138 -66.10 61.67 37.91
N ASP A 139 -66.03 60.62 38.75
CA ASP A 139 -66.46 60.67 40.14
C ASP A 139 -65.74 61.80 40.97
N SER A 140 -64.42 61.86 40.80
CA SER A 140 -63.62 62.93 41.43
C SER A 140 -64.05 64.35 41.02
N LEU A 141 -64.38 64.51 39.74
CA LEU A 141 -64.92 65.78 39.24
C LEU A 141 -66.29 66.18 39.83
N GLN A 142 -67.19 65.18 40.00
CA GLN A 142 -68.47 65.35 40.66
C GLN A 142 -68.35 65.70 42.17
N MET A 143 -67.33 65.14 42.82
CA MET A 143 -67.08 65.25 44.27
C MET A 143 -66.46 66.64 44.63
N GLN A 144 -66.18 67.55 43.69
CA GLN A 144 -65.58 68.87 43.96
C GLN A 144 -66.36 69.66 44.99
N TYR A 145 -67.66 69.47 45.08
CA TYR A 145 -68.57 70.18 45.99
C TYR A 145 -68.91 69.35 47.29
N SER A 146 -68.27 68.25 47.50
CA SER A 146 -68.50 67.37 48.62
C SER A 146 -67.61 67.73 49.83
N SER A 147 -67.86 67.09 51.00
CA SER A 147 -67.08 67.32 52.23
C SER A 147 -65.56 66.96 52.04
N PRO A 148 -64.64 67.61 52.79
CA PRO A 148 -63.18 67.38 52.65
C PRO A 148 -62.76 65.93 52.78
N ASN A 149 -63.43 65.14 53.64
CA ASN A 149 -63.12 63.74 53.82
C ASN A 149 -63.49 62.89 52.58
N VAL A 150 -64.66 63.17 51.98
CA VAL A 150 -65.11 62.49 50.79
C VAL A 150 -64.21 62.84 49.61
N ARG A 151 -63.79 64.02 49.41
CA ARG A 151 -62.78 64.41 48.42
C ARG A 151 -61.46 63.68 48.59
N ARG A 152 -60.98 63.60 49.81
CA ARG A 152 -59.70 62.87 50.08
C ARG A 152 -59.81 61.36 49.75
N ILE A 153 -60.96 60.70 50.04
CA ILE A 153 -61.21 59.33 49.67
C ILE A 153 -61.16 59.15 48.14
N SER A 154 -61.81 60.03 47.39
CA SER A 154 -61.83 60.04 45.91
C SER A 154 -60.45 60.25 45.29
N GLU A 155 -59.62 61.12 45.86
CA GLU A 155 -58.22 61.37 45.46
C GLU A 155 -57.37 60.09 45.69
N LEU A 156 -57.52 59.43 46.87
CA LEU A 156 -56.80 58.21 47.16
C LEU A 156 -57.23 57.02 46.26
N GLN A 157 -58.50 56.95 45.89
CA GLN A 157 -59.02 55.96 44.91
C GLN A 157 -58.40 56.16 43.55
N LEU A 158 -58.29 57.41 43.10
CA LEU A 158 -57.64 57.79 41.82
C LEU A 158 -56.14 57.44 41.88
N GLU A 159 -55.44 57.77 42.95
CA GLU A 159 -54.03 57.44 43.17
C GLU A 159 -53.82 55.90 43.13
N GLN A 160 -54.68 55.17 43.85
CA GLN A 160 -54.67 53.68 43.84
C GLN A 160 -54.85 53.12 42.44
N SER A 161 -55.80 53.64 41.66
CA SER A 161 -56.04 53.23 40.27
C SER A 161 -54.82 53.50 39.39
N ALA A 162 -54.18 54.66 39.55
CA ALA A 162 -52.95 55.01 38.83
C ALA A 162 -51.77 54.07 39.17
N ILE A 163 -51.62 53.72 40.45
CA ILE A 163 -50.58 52.75 40.89
C ILE A 163 -50.88 51.36 40.27
N THR A 164 -52.14 50.94 40.28
CA THR A 164 -52.56 49.65 39.73
C THR A 164 -52.28 49.60 38.24
N ARG A 165 -52.61 50.66 37.49
CA ARG A 165 -52.26 50.74 36.05
C ARG A 165 -50.77 50.61 35.81
N ARG A 166 -49.97 51.33 36.54
CA ARG A 166 -48.50 51.29 36.39
C ARG A 166 -47.97 49.84 36.69
N LYS A 167 -48.49 49.14 37.65
CA LYS A 167 -48.16 47.77 37.97
C LYS A 167 -48.54 46.81 36.80
N LEU A 168 -49.72 46.99 36.20
CA LEU A 168 -50.17 46.20 35.08
C LEU A 168 -49.34 46.43 33.81
N GLU A 169 -49.02 47.66 33.51
CA GLU A 169 -48.12 48.06 32.39
C GLU A 169 -46.71 47.43 32.60
N GLN A 170 -46.15 47.49 33.81
CA GLN A 170 -44.86 46.86 34.14
C GLN A 170 -44.94 45.35 33.94
N LYS A 171 -46.03 44.71 34.38
CA LYS A 171 -46.23 43.26 34.17
C LYS A 171 -46.32 42.93 32.72
N LEU A 172 -47.02 43.74 31.90
CA LEU A 172 -47.20 43.53 30.47
C LEU A 172 -45.83 43.57 29.78
N ASN A 173 -45.01 44.59 30.10
CA ASN A 173 -43.66 44.72 29.56
C ASN A 173 -42.76 43.55 30.00
N ALA A 174 -42.80 43.15 31.26
CA ALA A 174 -42.06 41.97 31.72
C ALA A 174 -42.47 40.68 31.02
N LEU A 175 -43.80 40.49 30.83
CA LEU A 175 -44.33 39.34 30.11
C LEU A 175 -43.83 39.26 28.67
N ARG A 176 -43.69 40.38 27.95
CA ARG A 176 -43.09 40.39 26.60
C ARG A 176 -41.67 39.87 26.57
N PHE A 177 -40.85 40.28 27.55
CA PHE A 177 -39.46 39.77 27.68
C PHE A 177 -39.41 38.25 27.99
N ILE A 178 -40.29 37.82 28.90
CA ILE A 178 -40.39 36.40 29.25
C ILE A 178 -40.83 35.60 28.03
N GLN A 179 -41.83 36.07 27.29
CA GLN A 179 -42.37 35.48 26.08
C GLN A 179 -41.23 35.28 25.03
N GLN A 180 -40.50 36.34 24.72
CA GLN A 180 -39.38 36.28 23.77
C GLN A 180 -38.27 35.34 24.23
N SER A 181 -37.97 35.31 25.53
CA SER A 181 -36.93 34.43 26.08
C SER A 181 -37.37 32.94 26.02
N GLU A 182 -38.62 32.65 26.40
CA GLU A 182 -39.13 31.27 26.41
C GLU A 182 -39.32 30.72 25.00
N ILE A 183 -39.79 31.54 24.05
CA ILE A 183 -39.88 31.15 22.65
C ILE A 183 -38.49 30.84 22.09
N ARG A 184 -37.50 31.71 22.30
CA ARG A 184 -36.11 31.48 21.86
C ARG A 184 -35.52 30.22 22.46
N LYS A 185 -35.81 29.94 23.71
CA LYS A 185 -35.34 28.69 24.38
C LYS A 185 -35.96 27.46 23.69
N GLN A 186 -37.23 27.49 23.35
CA GLN A 186 -37.87 26.37 22.64
C GLN A 186 -37.36 26.23 21.20
N GLU A 187 -37.17 27.34 20.50
CA GLU A 187 -36.59 27.35 19.14
C GLU A 187 -35.15 26.79 19.13
N PHE A 188 -34.34 27.13 20.15
CA PHE A 188 -33.01 26.53 20.31
C PHE A 188 -33.09 25.02 20.58
N ASN A 189 -34.06 24.57 21.36
CA ASN A 189 -34.28 23.15 21.61
C ASN A 189 -34.67 22.41 20.32
N ILE A 190 -35.58 22.96 19.53
CA ILE A 190 -35.97 22.43 18.22
C ILE A 190 -34.74 22.34 17.31
N LYS A 191 -33.93 23.41 17.19
CA LYS A 191 -32.72 23.42 16.38
C LYS A 191 -31.79 22.27 16.78
N ARG A 192 -31.57 22.07 18.07
CA ARG A 192 -30.74 20.96 18.58
C ARG A 192 -31.28 19.59 18.18
N ARG A 193 -32.63 19.39 18.24
CA ARG A 193 -33.26 18.14 17.80
C ARG A 193 -33.14 17.95 16.29
N GLN A 194 -33.28 19.02 15.53
CA GLN A 194 -33.08 19.02 14.08
C GLN A 194 -31.64 18.66 13.70
N ASP A 195 -30.65 19.20 14.42
CA ASP A 195 -29.24 18.88 14.20
C ASP A 195 -28.94 17.40 14.51
N ASN A 196 -29.56 16.83 15.56
CA ASN A 196 -29.44 15.41 15.87
C ASN A 196 -30.06 14.55 14.76
N LEU A 197 -31.25 14.91 14.27
CA LEU A 197 -31.91 14.23 13.16
C LEU A 197 -31.07 14.29 11.88
N ASN A 198 -30.49 15.45 11.56
CA ASN A 198 -29.63 15.59 10.40
C ASN A 198 -28.35 14.75 10.51
N ASN A 199 -27.80 14.59 11.70
CA ASN A 199 -26.63 13.75 11.93
C ASN A 199 -26.93 12.25 11.71
N ILE A 200 -28.08 11.78 12.23
CA ILE A 200 -28.46 10.37 12.02
C ILE A 200 -28.81 10.09 10.55
N LEU A 201 -29.43 11.06 9.85
CA LEU A 201 -29.68 10.93 8.41
C LEU A 201 -28.38 10.77 7.62
N LYS A 202 -27.34 11.54 7.95
CA LYS A 202 -26.01 11.36 7.34
C LYS A 202 -25.43 9.97 7.61
N GLN A 203 -25.61 9.45 8.83
CA GLN A 203 -25.17 8.09 9.13
C GLN A 203 -25.96 7.05 8.33
N MET A 204 -27.27 7.25 8.13
CA MET A 204 -28.09 6.38 7.27
C MET A 204 -27.64 6.43 5.80
N GLU A 205 -27.23 7.59 5.30
CA GLU A 205 -26.65 7.70 3.94
C GLU A 205 -25.34 6.92 3.83
N MET A 206 -24.49 6.95 4.87
CA MET A 206 -23.22 6.21 4.91
C MET A 206 -23.40 4.68 5.00
N LEU A 207 -24.60 4.17 5.32
CA LEU A 207 -24.89 2.73 5.25
C LEU A 207 -24.86 2.19 3.81
N LYS A 208 -24.97 3.08 2.82
CA LYS A 208 -24.79 2.76 1.40
C LYS A 208 -23.41 3.17 0.97
N ILE A 209 -22.57 2.18 0.70
CA ILE A 209 -21.18 2.40 0.34
C ILE A 209 -21.05 2.32 -1.18
N TYR A 210 -20.45 3.35 -1.76
CA TYR A 210 -20.29 3.49 -3.20
C TYR A 210 -18.82 3.35 -3.61
N ALA A 211 -18.59 2.98 -4.88
CA ALA A 211 -17.26 2.87 -5.46
C ALA A 211 -16.60 4.26 -5.54
N PRO A 212 -15.41 4.47 -4.95
CA PRO A 212 -14.70 5.74 -5.06
C PRO A 212 -14.01 5.93 -6.41
N LYS A 213 -13.87 4.85 -7.19
CA LYS A 213 -13.34 4.85 -8.56
C LYS A 213 -13.84 3.63 -9.33
N SER A 214 -13.77 3.69 -10.66
CA SER A 214 -14.05 2.55 -11.53
C SER A 214 -12.94 1.50 -11.43
N GLY A 215 -13.29 0.22 -11.54
CA GLY A 215 -12.33 -0.89 -11.51
C GLY A 215 -12.97 -2.24 -11.28
N LEU A 216 -12.17 -3.23 -10.96
CA LEU A 216 -12.59 -4.59 -10.63
C LEU A 216 -12.76 -4.73 -9.12
N ALA A 217 -13.96 -4.98 -8.64
CA ALA A 217 -14.23 -5.15 -7.21
C ALA A 217 -13.76 -6.54 -6.74
N ARG A 218 -12.91 -6.59 -5.71
CA ARG A 218 -12.48 -7.84 -5.07
C ARG A 218 -12.92 -7.84 -3.62
N ARG A 219 -13.69 -8.85 -3.23
CA ARG A 219 -14.09 -9.04 -1.83
C ARG A 219 -12.87 -9.37 -0.97
N VAL A 220 -12.75 -8.73 0.17
CA VAL A 220 -11.65 -8.97 1.12
C VAL A 220 -11.88 -10.28 1.86
N VAL A 221 -10.79 -10.93 2.26
CA VAL A 221 -10.84 -12.11 3.13
C VAL A 221 -11.00 -11.65 4.58
N HIS A 222 -12.02 -12.16 5.25
CA HIS A 222 -12.29 -11.86 6.65
C HIS A 222 -11.19 -12.44 7.54
N GLN A 223 -10.54 -11.60 8.35
CA GLN A 223 -9.35 -11.97 9.13
C GLN A 223 -9.55 -13.09 10.16
N ILE A 224 -10.78 -13.31 10.61
CA ILE A 224 -11.11 -14.31 11.64
C ILE A 224 -11.53 -15.64 11.00
N THR A 225 -12.32 -15.59 9.91
CA THR A 225 -12.91 -16.79 9.30
C THR A 225 -12.08 -17.35 8.13
N ASP A 226 -11.10 -16.58 7.67
CA ASP A 226 -10.26 -16.86 6.49
C ASP A 226 -11.07 -17.10 5.19
N ASN A 227 -12.33 -16.68 5.20
CA ASN A 227 -13.24 -16.73 4.06
C ASN A 227 -13.46 -15.32 3.48
N LYS A 228 -13.82 -15.23 2.21
CA LYS A 228 -14.24 -13.96 1.63
C LYS A 228 -15.52 -13.47 2.31
N ILE A 229 -15.59 -12.17 2.52
CA ILE A 229 -16.76 -11.51 3.07
C ILE A 229 -17.98 -11.77 2.16
N ILE A 230 -19.11 -12.11 2.76
CA ILE A 230 -20.38 -12.41 2.09
C ILE A 230 -21.52 -11.58 2.71
N GLU A 231 -22.65 -11.57 2.03
CA GLU A 231 -23.90 -11.06 2.57
C GLU A 231 -24.29 -11.85 3.81
N GLY A 232 -24.75 -11.15 4.85
CA GLY A 232 -25.06 -11.72 6.17
C GLY A 232 -23.92 -11.62 7.17
N ASP A 233 -22.69 -11.28 6.75
CA ASP A 233 -21.57 -11.13 7.68
C ASP A 233 -21.70 -9.86 8.52
N PRO A 234 -21.32 -9.91 9.80
CA PRO A 234 -21.23 -8.73 10.65
C PRO A 234 -20.02 -7.89 10.26
N ILE A 235 -20.19 -6.58 10.27
CA ILE A 235 -19.12 -5.64 10.02
C ILE A 235 -19.06 -4.55 11.08
N TRP A 236 -17.90 -3.95 11.24
CA TRP A 236 -17.63 -2.87 12.18
C TRP A 236 -16.75 -1.80 11.55
N GLU A 237 -16.67 -0.66 12.21
CA GLU A 237 -15.89 0.50 11.79
C GLU A 237 -14.47 0.13 11.35
N GLY A 238 -14.06 0.64 10.18
CA GLY A 238 -12.72 0.46 9.62
C GLY A 238 -12.44 -0.92 9.01
N MET A 239 -13.38 -1.89 9.13
CA MET A 239 -13.22 -3.20 8.51
C MET A 239 -13.19 -3.08 6.99
N PRO A 240 -12.16 -3.59 6.30
CA PRO A 240 -12.09 -3.58 4.85
C PRO A 240 -13.12 -4.56 4.26
N ILE A 241 -13.87 -4.11 3.27
CA ILE A 241 -14.97 -4.88 2.64
C ILE A 241 -14.58 -5.31 1.22
N VAL A 242 -14.18 -4.34 0.41
CA VAL A 242 -13.85 -4.53 -1.01
C VAL A 242 -12.57 -3.78 -1.32
N THR A 243 -11.73 -4.37 -2.17
CA THR A 243 -10.58 -3.70 -2.77
C THR A 243 -10.81 -3.50 -4.26
N ILE A 244 -10.45 -2.33 -4.77
CA ILE A 244 -10.51 -2.00 -6.18
C ILE A 244 -9.07 -1.73 -6.65
N PRO A 245 -8.39 -2.76 -7.21
CA PRO A 245 -7.06 -2.58 -7.78
C PRO A 245 -7.13 -1.74 -9.06
N ASP A 246 -6.11 -0.93 -9.27
CA ASP A 246 -5.89 -0.26 -10.54
C ASP A 246 -5.33 -1.29 -11.53
N THR A 247 -6.11 -1.58 -12.59
CA THR A 247 -5.71 -2.55 -13.61
C THR A 247 -4.90 -1.92 -14.75
N ASP A 248 -4.88 -0.61 -14.85
CA ASP A 248 -4.22 0.11 -15.93
C ASP A 248 -2.75 0.44 -15.59
N SER A 249 -2.44 0.50 -14.31
CA SER A 249 -1.10 0.79 -13.79
C SER A 249 -0.60 -0.37 -12.95
N ILE A 250 0.45 -1.03 -13.42
CA ILE A 250 1.02 -2.22 -12.77
C ILE A 250 2.47 -2.00 -12.34
N LYS A 251 2.88 -2.73 -11.35
CA LYS A 251 4.28 -2.93 -10.94
C LYS A 251 4.57 -4.42 -10.86
N VAL A 252 5.84 -4.77 -10.84
CA VAL A 252 6.27 -6.16 -10.59
C VAL A 252 6.94 -6.22 -9.23
N LEU A 253 6.46 -7.13 -8.39
CA LEU A 253 7.07 -7.46 -7.10
C LEU A 253 7.95 -8.69 -7.29
N ILE A 254 9.25 -8.53 -7.03
CA ILE A 254 10.27 -9.56 -7.23
C ILE A 254 10.74 -10.05 -5.85
N TYR A 255 10.84 -11.36 -5.66
CA TYR A 255 11.23 -11.97 -4.41
C TYR A 255 12.66 -12.48 -4.49
N ALA A 256 13.63 -11.62 -4.15
CA ALA A 256 15.06 -11.96 -4.20
C ALA A 256 15.53 -12.67 -2.94
N HIS A 257 16.36 -13.72 -3.10
CA HIS A 257 17.08 -14.33 -1.99
C HIS A 257 18.16 -13.41 -1.44
N GLU A 258 18.54 -13.59 -0.18
CA GLU A 258 19.57 -12.80 0.51
C GLU A 258 20.89 -12.71 -0.27
N ALA A 259 21.31 -13.81 -0.94
CA ALA A 259 22.52 -13.87 -1.74
C ALA A 259 22.50 -12.93 -2.96
N ASP A 260 21.33 -12.79 -3.59
CA ASP A 260 21.14 -12.00 -4.81
C ASP A 260 20.79 -10.54 -4.50
N TYR A 261 20.13 -10.30 -3.38
CA TYR A 261 19.66 -8.98 -2.97
C TYR A 261 20.75 -7.90 -2.96
N LYS A 262 21.97 -8.26 -2.48
CA LYS A 262 23.10 -7.32 -2.42
C LYS A 262 23.64 -6.93 -3.79
N ARG A 263 23.45 -7.80 -4.79
CA ARG A 263 23.93 -7.58 -6.16
C ARG A 263 23.02 -6.67 -6.95
N ILE A 264 21.72 -6.66 -6.63
CA ILE A 264 20.70 -5.86 -7.30
C ILE A 264 20.76 -4.43 -6.77
N GLN A 265 20.74 -3.44 -7.67
CA GLN A 265 20.72 -2.02 -7.33
C GLN A 265 19.44 -1.34 -7.82
N THR A 266 19.14 -0.20 -7.21
CA THR A 266 18.06 0.67 -7.71
C THR A 266 18.44 1.21 -9.09
N ASN A 267 17.50 1.28 -10.00
CA ASN A 267 17.63 1.61 -11.42
C ASN A 267 18.25 0.53 -12.31
N ASP A 268 18.56 -0.67 -11.79
CA ASP A 268 18.91 -1.79 -12.68
C ASP A 268 17.76 -2.06 -13.64
N SER A 269 18.10 -2.31 -14.91
CA SER A 269 17.10 -2.62 -15.93
C SER A 269 16.59 -4.03 -15.78
N VAL A 270 15.27 -4.20 -15.95
CA VAL A 270 14.58 -5.48 -15.83
C VAL A 270 13.80 -5.74 -17.12
N SER A 271 13.90 -6.96 -17.61
CA SER A 271 13.04 -7.45 -18.69
C SER A 271 12.09 -8.50 -18.10
N TYR A 272 10.82 -8.42 -18.49
CA TYR A 272 9.76 -9.31 -18.03
C TYR A 272 9.35 -10.28 -19.13
N ASP A 273 9.18 -11.54 -18.76
CA ASP A 273 8.64 -12.59 -19.61
C ASP A 273 7.48 -13.26 -18.87
N PHE A 274 6.29 -13.24 -19.45
CA PHE A 274 5.05 -13.70 -18.80
C PHE A 274 4.70 -15.10 -19.29
N ASP A 275 4.86 -16.10 -18.45
CA ASP A 275 4.58 -17.50 -18.79
C ASP A 275 3.12 -17.73 -19.24
N ALA A 276 2.17 -16.96 -18.70
CA ALA A 276 0.76 -17.04 -19.05
C ALA A 276 0.40 -16.33 -20.36
N MET A 277 1.31 -15.52 -20.92
CA MET A 277 1.09 -14.72 -22.14
C MET A 277 2.31 -14.84 -23.07
N PRO A 278 2.48 -15.99 -23.75
CA PRO A 278 3.64 -16.23 -24.60
C PRO A 278 3.79 -15.16 -25.69
N GLY A 279 4.99 -14.56 -25.78
CA GLY A 279 5.28 -13.47 -26.72
C GLY A 279 4.96 -12.08 -26.18
N ASN A 280 4.36 -11.97 -25.01
CA ASN A 280 4.24 -10.69 -24.29
C ASN A 280 5.49 -10.47 -23.44
N TRP A 281 6.20 -9.41 -23.73
CA TRP A 281 7.41 -9.01 -23.00
C TRP A 281 7.31 -7.55 -22.59
N GLY A 282 8.00 -7.22 -21.52
CA GLY A 282 8.04 -5.87 -20.99
C GLY A 282 9.42 -5.49 -20.51
N HIS A 283 9.62 -4.20 -20.35
CA HIS A 283 10.83 -3.64 -19.76
C HIS A 283 10.47 -2.65 -18.67
N GLY A 284 11.37 -2.54 -17.71
CA GLY A 284 11.25 -1.59 -16.61
C GLY A 284 12.54 -1.48 -15.83
N ARG A 285 12.44 -0.93 -14.62
CA ARG A 285 13.58 -0.70 -13.74
C ARG A 285 13.24 -1.01 -12.30
N ILE A 286 14.24 -1.37 -11.52
CA ILE A 286 14.11 -1.49 -10.07
C ILE A 286 13.84 -0.11 -9.48
N SER A 287 12.66 0.06 -8.89
CA SER A 287 12.24 1.32 -8.25
C SER A 287 12.55 1.35 -6.76
N ARG A 288 12.34 0.24 -6.06
CA ARG A 288 12.52 0.17 -4.61
C ARG A 288 12.98 -1.22 -4.17
N LYS A 289 13.80 -1.24 -3.14
CA LYS A 289 14.25 -2.46 -2.45
C LYS A 289 13.81 -2.40 -1.00
N ALA A 290 13.11 -3.43 -0.53
CA ALA A 290 12.77 -3.52 0.89
C ALA A 290 14.03 -3.68 1.74
N PRO A 291 14.23 -2.87 2.79
CA PRO A 291 15.42 -2.95 3.63
C PRO A 291 15.41 -4.16 4.57
N MET A 292 14.26 -4.81 4.74
CA MET A 292 14.07 -5.92 5.66
C MET A 292 13.65 -7.18 4.90
N GLY A 293 14.31 -8.29 5.21
CA GLY A 293 13.95 -9.59 4.66
C GLY A 293 12.85 -10.27 5.46
N LEU A 294 11.91 -10.85 4.75
CA LEU A 294 10.81 -11.65 5.31
C LEU A 294 11.16 -13.14 5.22
N PRO A 295 10.72 -13.98 6.16
CA PRO A 295 10.89 -15.43 6.03
C PRO A 295 10.00 -15.94 4.89
N LEU A 296 10.54 -16.81 4.04
CA LEU A 296 9.79 -17.41 2.92
C LEU A 296 8.52 -18.15 3.37
N ARG A 297 8.56 -18.74 4.58
CA ARG A 297 7.44 -19.38 5.30
C ARG A 297 7.65 -19.16 6.79
N ARG A 298 6.59 -19.26 7.60
CA ARG A 298 6.64 -19.03 9.06
C ARG A 298 7.80 -19.73 9.78
N ASP A 299 8.19 -20.92 9.34
CA ASP A 299 9.25 -21.73 9.95
C ASP A 299 10.54 -21.79 9.12
N SER A 300 10.65 -21.00 8.04
CA SER A 300 11.81 -21.03 7.15
C SER A 300 12.92 -20.11 7.67
N ARG A 301 14.17 -20.63 7.64
CA ARG A 301 15.37 -19.81 7.85
C ARG A 301 15.76 -19.02 6.61
N ILE A 302 15.17 -19.35 5.45
CA ILE A 302 15.44 -18.66 4.18
C ILE A 302 14.69 -17.35 4.21
N LYS A 303 15.42 -16.25 3.99
CA LYS A 303 14.88 -14.92 3.89
C LYS A 303 14.76 -14.50 2.43
N ILE A 304 13.66 -13.88 2.12
CA ILE A 304 13.40 -13.21 0.85
C ILE A 304 13.25 -11.72 1.07
N PHE A 305 13.69 -10.96 0.11
CA PHE A 305 13.58 -9.50 0.10
C PHE A 305 12.68 -9.09 -1.05
N GLU A 306 11.72 -8.24 -0.75
CA GLU A 306 10.82 -7.68 -1.74
C GLU A 306 11.51 -6.56 -2.50
N ILE A 307 11.46 -6.64 -3.82
CA ILE A 307 12.00 -5.63 -4.73
C ILE A 307 10.88 -5.22 -5.67
N GLU A 308 10.56 -3.94 -5.68
CA GLU A 308 9.58 -3.38 -6.60
C GLU A 308 10.26 -2.91 -7.86
N ALA A 309 9.66 -3.24 -8.99
CA ALA A 309 10.11 -2.79 -10.29
C ALA A 309 8.96 -2.14 -11.06
N THR A 310 9.27 -1.04 -11.77
CA THR A 310 8.33 -0.37 -12.67
C THR A 310 8.16 -1.16 -13.96
N VAL A 311 7.05 -0.95 -14.63
CA VAL A 311 6.84 -1.43 -16.00
C VAL A 311 6.77 -0.21 -16.90
N ASP A 312 7.89 0.10 -17.58
CA ASP A 312 8.02 1.31 -18.40
C ASP A 312 7.44 1.08 -19.81
N SER A 313 7.54 -0.15 -20.32
CA SER A 313 6.97 -0.55 -21.60
C SER A 313 6.52 -2.00 -21.57
N ILE A 314 5.36 -2.27 -22.13
CA ILE A 314 4.78 -3.61 -22.25
C ILE A 314 3.87 -3.65 -23.47
N HIS A 315 3.78 -4.81 -24.13
CA HIS A 315 2.94 -4.97 -25.32
C HIS A 315 1.45 -5.06 -24.94
N GLU A 316 1.13 -5.88 -23.96
CA GLU A 316 -0.22 -6.05 -23.43
C GLU A 316 -0.16 -6.09 -21.90
N ILE A 317 -1.04 -5.33 -21.21
CA ILE A 317 -1.05 -5.25 -19.75
C ILE A 317 -1.54 -6.57 -19.17
N PRO A 318 -0.70 -7.30 -18.41
CA PRO A 318 -1.09 -8.56 -17.77
C PRO A 318 -2.00 -8.29 -16.57
N ALA A 319 -2.91 -9.21 -16.32
CA ALA A 319 -3.77 -9.13 -15.13
C ALA A 319 -2.94 -9.20 -13.84
N PRO A 320 -3.25 -8.38 -12.83
CA PRO A 320 -2.64 -8.49 -11.51
C PRO A 320 -2.77 -9.89 -10.94
N GLY A 321 -1.70 -10.39 -10.32
CA GLY A 321 -1.61 -11.75 -9.77
C GLY A 321 -0.88 -12.75 -10.67
N LEU A 322 -0.61 -12.43 -11.94
CA LEU A 322 0.17 -13.30 -12.82
C LEU A 322 1.66 -13.33 -12.41
N SER A 323 2.27 -14.49 -12.56
CA SER A 323 3.71 -14.68 -12.36
C SER A 323 4.48 -14.26 -13.62
N THR A 324 5.68 -13.74 -13.42
CA THR A 324 6.59 -13.34 -14.49
C THR A 324 8.03 -13.71 -14.15
N LYS A 325 8.82 -14.04 -15.15
CA LYS A 325 10.27 -14.19 -15.05
C LYS A 325 10.93 -12.83 -15.27
N CYS A 326 11.62 -12.37 -14.26
CA CYS A 326 12.32 -11.09 -14.26
C CYS A 326 13.80 -11.34 -14.54
N ARG A 327 14.29 -10.88 -15.70
CA ARG A 327 15.71 -10.85 -16.00
C ARG A 327 16.27 -9.49 -15.63
N ILE A 328 16.99 -9.43 -14.52
CA ILE A 328 17.62 -8.22 -13.99
C ILE A 328 19.04 -8.13 -14.53
N ASN A 329 19.36 -7.09 -15.27
CA ASN A 329 20.69 -6.84 -15.77
C ASN A 329 21.52 -6.12 -14.71
N LEU A 330 22.54 -6.80 -14.19
CA LEU A 330 23.40 -6.26 -13.11
C LEU A 330 24.53 -5.42 -13.69
N GLN A 331 25.25 -5.98 -14.67
CA GLN A 331 26.39 -5.32 -15.29
C GLN A 331 26.54 -5.77 -16.75
N GLN A 332 26.89 -4.81 -17.60
CA GLN A 332 27.18 -5.07 -18.99
C GLN A 332 28.51 -4.39 -19.37
N VAL A 333 29.41 -5.15 -20.01
CA VAL A 333 30.65 -4.62 -20.58
C VAL A 333 30.72 -5.04 -22.04
N ARG A 334 30.77 -4.08 -22.93
CA ARG A 334 30.83 -4.33 -24.38
C ARG A 334 32.26 -4.55 -24.83
N ASP A 335 32.42 -5.34 -25.88
CA ASP A 335 33.70 -5.60 -26.60
C ASP A 335 34.88 -5.92 -25.64
N THR A 336 34.68 -6.92 -24.79
CA THR A 336 35.69 -7.31 -23.80
C THR A 336 36.18 -8.76 -24.02
N VAL A 337 37.35 -9.06 -23.48
CA VAL A 337 37.88 -10.43 -23.48
C VAL A 337 37.18 -11.25 -22.42
N VAL A 338 36.47 -12.29 -22.86
CA VAL A 338 35.69 -13.16 -21.96
C VAL A 338 36.20 -14.59 -22.05
N ILE A 339 36.35 -15.22 -20.89
CA ILE A 339 36.73 -16.63 -20.78
C ILE A 339 35.80 -17.37 -19.82
N PRO A 340 35.64 -18.70 -19.97
CA PRO A 340 34.93 -19.51 -18.99
C PRO A 340 35.60 -19.41 -17.61
N GLN A 341 34.79 -19.25 -16.53
CA GLN A 341 35.27 -19.17 -15.17
C GLN A 341 36.09 -20.41 -14.75
N ILE A 342 35.78 -21.58 -15.30
CA ILE A 342 36.50 -22.84 -15.08
C ILE A 342 37.95 -22.82 -15.61
N ALA A 343 38.30 -21.89 -16.53
CA ALA A 343 39.63 -21.75 -17.08
C ALA A 343 40.57 -20.92 -16.20
N VAL A 344 40.07 -20.32 -15.13
CA VAL A 344 40.82 -19.48 -14.19
C VAL A 344 41.31 -20.34 -13.02
N PHE A 345 42.58 -20.41 -12.79
CA PHE A 345 43.19 -21.16 -11.70
C PHE A 345 43.84 -20.23 -10.68
N ASN A 346 43.89 -20.64 -9.44
CA ASN A 346 44.61 -19.95 -8.39
C ASN A 346 46.00 -20.55 -8.23
N SER A 347 47.03 -19.72 -8.25
CA SER A 347 48.42 -20.10 -7.95
C SER A 347 49.02 -19.03 -7.05
N ASP A 348 49.38 -19.40 -5.81
CA ASP A 348 50.06 -18.53 -4.85
C ASP A 348 49.52 -17.10 -4.75
N SER A 349 48.23 -16.94 -4.56
CA SER A 349 47.52 -15.65 -4.46
C SER A 349 47.32 -14.87 -5.77
N ILE A 350 47.72 -15.41 -6.92
CA ILE A 350 47.48 -14.83 -8.23
C ILE A 350 46.53 -15.69 -9.06
N LYS A 351 45.79 -15.02 -9.98
CA LYS A 351 44.92 -15.71 -10.94
C LYS A 351 45.73 -16.00 -12.20
N VAL A 352 45.72 -17.25 -12.64
CA VAL A 352 46.46 -17.71 -13.79
C VAL A 352 45.57 -18.49 -14.76
N VAL A 353 45.95 -18.48 -16.03
CA VAL A 353 45.42 -19.31 -17.10
C VAL A 353 46.54 -20.06 -17.77
N TYR A 354 46.22 -21.19 -18.39
CA TYR A 354 47.18 -21.94 -19.18
C TYR A 354 46.92 -21.74 -20.67
N VAL A 355 47.81 -21.02 -21.35
CA VAL A 355 47.75 -20.71 -22.79
C VAL A 355 48.47 -21.78 -23.55
N ARG A 356 47.89 -22.31 -24.62
CA ARG A 356 48.49 -23.33 -25.46
C ARG A 356 49.52 -22.71 -26.39
N SER A 357 50.77 -23.17 -26.27
CA SER A 357 51.87 -22.81 -27.16
C SER A 357 52.42 -24.07 -27.88
N GLY A 358 51.84 -24.42 -29.02
CA GLY A 358 52.14 -25.64 -29.75
C GLY A 358 51.81 -26.91 -28.97
N LYS A 359 52.84 -27.70 -28.58
CA LYS A 359 52.69 -28.92 -27.77
C LYS A 359 52.76 -28.69 -26.25
N HIS A 360 53.06 -27.49 -25.83
CA HIS A 360 53.28 -27.09 -24.46
C HIS A 360 52.25 -26.05 -24.00
N PHE A 361 52.25 -25.74 -22.73
CA PHE A 361 51.41 -24.72 -22.12
C PHE A 361 52.28 -23.70 -21.39
N GLU A 362 51.83 -22.45 -21.47
CA GLU A 362 52.39 -21.31 -20.74
C GLU A 362 51.41 -20.97 -19.61
N MET A 363 51.94 -20.93 -18.36
CA MET A 363 51.19 -20.41 -17.24
C MET A 363 51.31 -18.87 -17.32
N ARG A 364 50.16 -18.19 -17.43
CA ARG A 364 50.13 -16.75 -17.60
C ARG A 364 49.24 -16.14 -16.54
N GLU A 365 49.76 -15.13 -15.84
CA GLU A 365 49.04 -14.33 -14.90
C GLU A 365 48.01 -13.46 -15.64
N ILE A 366 46.81 -13.35 -15.09
CA ILE A 366 45.74 -12.50 -15.61
C ILE A 366 45.18 -11.57 -14.54
N ILE A 367 44.69 -10.40 -14.96
CA ILE A 367 43.87 -9.54 -14.14
C ILE A 367 42.44 -9.87 -14.44
N GLN A 368 41.79 -10.52 -13.49
CA GLN A 368 40.36 -10.84 -13.56
C GLN A 368 39.54 -9.56 -13.34
N GLY A 369 38.56 -9.32 -14.19
CA GLY A 369 37.56 -8.28 -14.03
C GLY A 369 36.30 -8.79 -13.38
N ILE A 370 35.19 -8.29 -13.86
CA ILE A 370 33.83 -8.71 -13.45
C ILE A 370 33.65 -10.17 -13.86
N SER A 371 32.99 -10.95 -13.02
CA SER A 371 32.70 -12.35 -13.27
C SER A 371 31.27 -12.71 -12.91
N SER A 372 30.69 -13.55 -13.76
CA SER A 372 29.44 -14.24 -13.48
C SER A 372 29.71 -15.71 -13.07
N ALA A 373 28.66 -16.47 -12.78
CA ALA A 373 28.80 -17.89 -12.44
C ALA A 373 29.46 -18.73 -13.54
N LYS A 374 29.38 -18.31 -14.81
CA LYS A 374 29.86 -19.10 -15.98
C LYS A 374 31.09 -18.52 -16.64
N ILE A 375 31.19 -17.22 -16.72
CA ILE A 375 32.22 -16.50 -17.52
C ILE A 375 32.80 -15.36 -16.72
N THR A 376 34.02 -14.98 -17.07
CA THR A 376 34.73 -13.86 -16.46
C THR A 376 35.39 -12.98 -17.50
N VAL A 377 35.38 -11.68 -17.24
CA VAL A 377 36.10 -10.69 -18.04
C VAL A 377 37.58 -10.70 -17.65
N VAL A 378 38.46 -10.67 -18.63
CA VAL A 378 39.92 -10.50 -18.42
C VAL A 378 40.31 -9.09 -18.83
N ARG A 379 40.83 -8.30 -17.86
CA ARG A 379 41.28 -6.94 -18.11
C ARG A 379 42.65 -6.86 -18.72
N ALA A 380 43.55 -7.81 -18.36
CA ALA A 380 44.90 -7.90 -18.86
C ALA A 380 45.44 -9.32 -18.78
N GLY A 381 46.41 -9.66 -19.62
CA GLY A 381 47.11 -10.95 -19.63
C GLY A 381 46.72 -11.90 -20.77
N LEU A 382 45.60 -11.65 -21.49
CA LEU A 382 45.19 -12.46 -22.64
C LEU A 382 44.88 -11.60 -23.84
N GLN A 383 45.09 -12.17 -25.03
CA GLN A 383 44.73 -11.58 -26.30
C GLN A 383 43.68 -12.42 -27.02
N PRO A 384 42.78 -11.79 -27.80
CA PRO A 384 41.85 -12.51 -28.63
C PRO A 384 42.56 -13.45 -29.62
N GLY A 385 42.02 -14.65 -29.83
CA GLY A 385 42.63 -15.67 -30.70
C GLY A 385 43.55 -16.66 -29.99
N GLU A 386 43.97 -16.38 -28.74
CA GLU A 386 44.72 -17.35 -27.97
C GLU A 386 43.85 -18.52 -27.51
N VAL A 387 44.47 -19.68 -27.35
CA VAL A 387 43.80 -20.91 -26.94
C VAL A 387 44.18 -21.24 -25.50
N ILE A 388 43.23 -21.27 -24.60
CA ILE A 388 43.43 -21.59 -23.17
C ILE A 388 42.87 -22.95 -22.83
N THR A 389 43.35 -23.57 -21.73
CA THR A 389 42.83 -24.82 -21.23
C THR A 389 41.72 -24.65 -20.21
N LEU A 390 40.76 -25.55 -20.20
CA LEU A 390 39.65 -25.59 -19.24
C LEU A 390 39.97 -26.47 -18.00
N SER A 391 41.13 -27.18 -18.05
CA SER A 391 41.63 -27.97 -16.94
C SER A 391 43.14 -27.75 -16.77
N LYS A 392 43.67 -27.92 -15.54
CA LYS A 392 45.09 -27.74 -15.25
C LYS A 392 45.93 -28.76 -16.02
N PRO A 393 46.84 -28.32 -16.91
CA PRO A 393 47.71 -29.26 -17.64
C PRO A 393 48.73 -29.94 -16.71
N PRO A 394 49.24 -31.13 -17.08
CA PRO A 394 50.28 -31.81 -16.32
C PRO A 394 51.55 -30.93 -16.23
N ALA A 395 52.22 -30.96 -15.08
CA ALA A 395 53.37 -30.09 -14.82
C ALA A 395 54.52 -30.25 -15.84
N ASN A 396 54.72 -31.45 -16.38
CA ASN A 396 55.70 -31.73 -17.42
C ASN A 396 55.46 -31.09 -18.77
N ARG A 397 54.25 -30.57 -19.01
CA ARG A 397 53.86 -29.85 -20.23
C ARG A 397 53.84 -28.34 -20.07
N ILE A 398 54.07 -27.82 -18.86
CA ILE A 398 54.18 -26.39 -18.58
C ILE A 398 55.64 -25.98 -18.70
N LYS A 399 55.99 -25.14 -19.69
CA LYS A 399 57.40 -24.77 -19.94
C LYS A 399 57.76 -23.36 -19.55
N THR A 400 56.80 -22.46 -19.56
CA THR A 400 57.02 -21.02 -19.31
C THR A 400 55.98 -20.48 -18.36
N SER A 401 56.37 -19.51 -17.55
CA SER A 401 55.50 -18.75 -16.67
C SER A 401 55.69 -17.26 -16.95
N THR A 402 54.65 -16.57 -17.35
CA THR A 402 54.69 -15.15 -17.65
C THR A 402 53.84 -14.40 -16.61
N PHE A 403 54.50 -13.45 -15.94
CA PHE A 403 53.87 -12.62 -14.92
C PHE A 403 53.66 -11.21 -15.46
N LEU A 404 52.63 -10.56 -15.01
CA LEU A 404 52.31 -9.19 -15.39
C LEU A 404 53.24 -8.22 -14.67
N PRO A 405 53.62 -7.11 -15.32
CA PRO A 405 54.42 -6.06 -14.68
C PRO A 405 53.66 -5.42 -13.52
N ASP A 406 54.38 -4.99 -12.47
CA ASP A 406 53.78 -4.42 -11.26
C ASP A 406 52.89 -3.20 -11.49
N SER A 407 53.14 -2.46 -12.60
CA SER A 407 52.28 -1.34 -13.02
C SER A 407 50.86 -1.75 -13.31
N LEU A 408 50.65 -2.94 -13.88
CA LEU A 408 49.32 -3.46 -14.18
C LEU A 408 48.66 -4.14 -12.96
N ARG A 409 49.45 -4.69 -12.03
CA ARG A 409 48.93 -5.30 -10.80
C ARG A 409 48.24 -4.30 -9.89
N ARG A 410 48.61 -3.02 -9.91
CA ARG A 410 47.95 -1.94 -9.16
C ARG A 410 46.52 -1.65 -9.64
N LEU A 411 46.11 -2.21 -10.75
CA LEU A 411 44.72 -2.12 -11.27
C LEU A 411 43.79 -3.18 -10.71
N GLN A 412 44.25 -4.08 -9.83
CA GLN A 412 43.35 -4.96 -9.09
C GLN A 412 42.55 -4.12 -8.08
N PRO A 413 41.24 -4.22 -8.03
CA PRO A 413 40.50 -3.71 -6.89
C PRO A 413 41.01 -4.46 -5.67
N VAL A 414 41.51 -3.73 -4.68
CA VAL A 414 41.77 -4.28 -3.35
C VAL A 414 40.41 -4.79 -2.87
N GLU A 415 40.23 -6.10 -2.72
CA GLU A 415 39.18 -6.64 -1.91
C GLU A 415 39.39 -6.11 -0.50
N THR A 416 38.78 -5.01 -0.15
CA THR A 416 38.66 -4.56 1.23
C THR A 416 37.85 -5.62 1.98
N ILE A 417 38.61 -6.52 2.59
CA ILE A 417 38.09 -7.28 3.73
C ILE A 417 37.89 -6.23 4.82
N ASP A 418 36.72 -5.65 4.89
CA ASP A 418 36.29 -4.91 6.07
C ASP A 418 36.21 -5.89 7.24
N SER A 419 37.39 -6.05 7.87
CA SER A 419 37.45 -6.53 9.23
C SER A 419 36.76 -5.48 10.10
N ILE A 420 35.51 -5.70 10.38
CA ILE A 420 34.80 -5.00 11.46
C ILE A 420 35.51 -5.39 12.75
N SER A 421 36.52 -4.60 13.14
CA SER A 421 37.04 -4.55 14.49
C SER A 421 35.94 -3.98 15.38
N ILE A 422 35.24 -4.87 16.06
CA ILE A 422 34.39 -4.51 17.20
C ILE A 422 35.35 -4.00 18.28
N SER A 423 35.56 -2.69 18.33
CA SER A 423 36.11 -2.05 19.52
C SER A 423 35.00 -2.00 20.57
N MET A 424 35.03 -2.96 21.48
CA MET A 424 34.40 -2.83 22.77
C MET A 424 35.01 -1.63 23.48
N ASN A 425 34.30 -0.53 23.52
CA ASN A 425 34.61 0.56 24.41
C ASN A 425 33.74 0.39 25.68
N ASN A 426 34.38 -0.23 26.68
CA ASN A 426 33.96 -0.12 28.06
C ASN A 426 34.14 1.35 28.50
N ASN A 427 33.04 2.02 28.77
CA ASN A 427 33.03 3.14 29.70
C ASN A 427 31.82 2.97 30.63
N GLN A 428 32.11 2.34 31.74
CA GLN A 428 31.46 2.63 33.03
C GLN A 428 31.91 4.04 33.47
N THR A 429 30.99 4.85 33.83
CA THR A 429 31.05 5.86 34.92
C THR A 429 29.62 6.38 35.08
N GLU A 430 28.94 5.95 36.12
CA GLU A 430 28.74 6.64 37.41
C GLU A 430 27.84 7.88 37.34
N ILE A 431 26.64 7.70 37.99
CA ILE A 431 26.04 8.48 39.06
C ILE A 431 25.62 9.95 38.73
N GLN A 432 24.39 10.23 38.70
CA GLN A 432 23.50 10.86 39.70
C GLN A 432 22.08 10.92 39.22
#